data_de3d86b90ba3658eecdeb092d761011b
#
_entry.id   de3d86b90ba3658eecdeb092d761011b
#
_cell.length_a   1.000
_cell.length_b   1.000
_cell.length_c   1.000
_cell.angle_alpha   90.00
_cell.angle_beta   90.00
_cell.angle_gamma   90.00
#
_symmetry.space_group_name_H-M   'P 1'
#
loop_
_entity.id
_entity.type
_entity.pdbx_description
1 polymer ?
#
loop_
_entity_poly.entity_id
_entity_poly.type
_entity_poly.pdbx_seq_one_letter_code
_entity_poly.pdbx_strand_id
1 'polypeptide(L)'
;ICDNYMEVTEAIEHCTMNISAEISGIHHANVSWTPYIGCSIASYELFRFESDDTTAIFIASLSPLITNYDDSTNYCNVAYSYKVMATEVCGDVLNSWSDSASIIAPGIYDKQISNVIRATVVNDESVWVEWTVPEIASGFVDYYQILRSDDTTDFVSVGMVPDGVNGFNDETVDVFSERYFYRIQVVNGCPETNVVGDLGSSILLKATKLTETEGTLDWTPYKGWSSGVDYYEIQVLNEFNQWETVKIVNGSILQTIVHF
;
A
#
# COMPACT_ATOMS: atom_id res chain seq x y z
N ILE A 1 -19.74 5.72 -34.35
CA ILE A 1 -20.54 6.02 -35.58
C ILE A 1 -19.68 5.62 -36.75
N CYS A 2 -20.21 4.74 -37.62
CA CYS A 2 -19.51 4.29 -38.80
C CYS A 2 -19.95 5.14 -39.99
N ASP A 3 -18.99 5.72 -40.72
CA ASP A 3 -19.25 6.49 -41.91
C ASP A 3 -18.98 5.65 -43.15
N ASN A 4 -19.86 5.71 -44.16
CA ASN A 4 -19.70 5.03 -45.43
C ASN A 4 -18.97 5.92 -46.41
N TYR A 5 -17.79 5.51 -46.88
CA TYR A 5 -17.09 6.18 -47.97
C TYR A 5 -17.26 5.37 -49.28
N MET A 6 -17.80 6.01 -50.30
CA MET A 6 -18.03 5.36 -51.61
C MET A 6 -16.91 5.71 -52.58
N GLU A 7 -16.07 4.75 -52.95
CA GLU A 7 -15.36 4.73 -54.22
C GLU A 7 -15.93 3.65 -55.11
N VAL A 8 -16.34 4.03 -56.23
CA VAL A 8 -16.84 3.47 -57.51
C VAL A 8 -17.25 1.98 -57.61
N THR A 9 -16.90 1.07 -56.72
CA THR A 9 -17.32 -0.34 -56.82
C THR A 9 -17.70 -1.04 -55.51
N GLU A 10 -17.22 -0.59 -54.35
CA GLU A 10 -17.67 -1.14 -53.03
C GLU A 10 -17.52 -0.05 -51.97
N ALA A 11 -18.57 0.12 -51.14
CA ALA A 11 -18.51 0.98 -49.97
C ALA A 11 -17.72 0.29 -48.88
N ILE A 12 -16.62 0.89 -48.42
CA ILE A 12 -15.88 0.43 -47.23
C ILE A 12 -16.46 1.16 -46.02
N GLU A 13 -16.93 0.44 -45.05
CA GLU A 13 -17.40 1.01 -43.78
C GLU A 13 -16.20 1.37 -42.90
N HIS A 14 -16.14 2.63 -42.46
CA HIS A 14 -15.11 3.14 -41.54
C HIS A 14 -15.76 3.42 -40.18
N CYS A 15 -15.24 2.85 -39.11
CA CYS A 15 -15.74 3.07 -37.76
C CYS A 15 -14.68 3.72 -36.89
N THR A 16 -15.13 4.65 -36.04
CA THR A 16 -14.28 5.26 -34.99
C THR A 16 -13.90 4.22 -33.96
N MET A 17 -12.70 4.36 -33.43
CA MET A 17 -12.22 3.57 -32.30
C MET A 17 -12.73 4.20 -30.99
N ASN A 18 -13.20 3.37 -30.05
CA ASN A 18 -13.48 3.79 -28.69
C ASN A 18 -12.29 3.39 -27.83
N ILE A 19 -11.83 4.30 -26.98
CA ILE A 19 -10.72 4.07 -26.06
C ILE A 19 -11.23 4.09 -24.62
N SER A 20 -10.64 3.26 -23.76
CA SER A 20 -10.84 3.26 -22.32
C SER A 20 -9.49 3.24 -21.61
N ALA A 21 -9.43 3.83 -20.43
CA ALA A 21 -8.24 3.82 -19.59
C ALA A 21 -8.65 3.57 -18.14
N GLU A 22 -7.91 2.72 -17.44
CA GLU A 22 -8.14 2.33 -16.06
C GLU A 22 -6.81 2.37 -15.30
N ILE A 23 -6.84 2.79 -14.04
CA ILE A 23 -5.68 2.70 -13.16
C ILE A 23 -5.46 1.23 -12.81
N SER A 24 -4.27 0.70 -13.11
CA SER A 24 -3.86 -0.68 -12.82
C SER A 24 -2.84 -0.79 -11.68
N GLY A 25 -2.34 0.33 -11.17
CA GLY A 25 -1.40 0.42 -10.06
C GLY A 25 -0.91 1.86 -9.87
N ILE A 26 -0.04 2.08 -8.88
CA ILE A 26 0.70 3.34 -8.77
C ILE A 26 1.61 3.44 -9.98
N HIS A 27 1.59 4.55 -10.69
CA HIS A 27 2.33 4.76 -11.94
C HIS A 27 1.91 3.88 -13.12
N HIS A 28 0.82 3.10 -13.02
CA HIS A 28 0.37 2.23 -14.09
C HIS A 28 -1.06 2.57 -14.52
N ALA A 29 -1.27 2.66 -15.82
CA ALA A 29 -2.58 2.79 -16.45
C ALA A 29 -2.72 1.77 -17.59
N ASN A 30 -3.72 0.93 -17.51
CA ASN A 30 -4.08 0.04 -18.61
C ASN A 30 -5.00 0.79 -19.57
N VAL A 31 -4.53 0.98 -20.80
CA VAL A 31 -5.27 1.66 -21.89
C VAL A 31 -5.69 0.62 -22.90
N SER A 32 -6.96 0.58 -23.26
CA SER A 32 -7.48 -0.37 -24.27
C SER A 32 -8.41 0.33 -25.26
N TRP A 33 -8.52 -0.20 -26.48
CA TRP A 33 -9.36 0.36 -27.53
C TRP A 33 -9.99 -0.70 -28.41
N THR A 34 -11.11 -0.33 -29.06
CA THR A 34 -11.72 -1.20 -30.09
C THR A 34 -10.87 -1.18 -31.35
N PRO A 35 -10.71 -2.34 -32.04
CA PRO A 35 -10.02 -2.38 -33.33
C PRO A 35 -10.64 -1.39 -34.32
N TYR A 36 -9.77 -0.73 -35.11
CA TYR A 36 -10.23 0.06 -36.23
C TYR A 36 -10.91 -0.84 -37.27
N ILE A 37 -12.06 -0.39 -37.75
CA ILE A 37 -12.79 -1.04 -38.86
C ILE A 37 -12.72 -0.09 -40.05
N GLY A 38 -12.23 -0.62 -41.17
CA GLY A 38 -12.02 0.11 -42.41
C GLY A 38 -10.96 -0.54 -43.26
N CYS A 39 -10.10 0.24 -43.84
CA CYS A 39 -8.94 -0.21 -44.55
C CYS A 39 -7.92 -0.92 -43.64
N SER A 40 -6.97 -1.64 -44.24
CA SER A 40 -5.81 -2.14 -43.53
C SER A 40 -5.01 -1.00 -42.90
N ILE A 41 -4.53 -1.22 -41.70
CA ILE A 41 -3.71 -0.24 -40.98
C ILE A 41 -2.26 -0.71 -40.83
N ALA A 42 -1.31 0.22 -40.79
CA ALA A 42 0.10 -0.04 -40.56
C ALA A 42 0.39 -0.23 -39.07
N SER A 43 -0.19 0.65 -38.23
CA SER A 43 0.09 0.71 -36.80
C SER A 43 -1.04 1.42 -36.07
N TYR A 44 -1.07 1.19 -34.76
CA TYR A 44 -1.66 2.09 -33.79
C TYR A 44 -0.56 2.93 -33.13
N GLU A 45 -0.82 4.21 -32.92
CA GLU A 45 0.04 5.11 -32.17
C GLU A 45 -0.73 5.64 -30.97
N LEU A 46 -0.21 5.39 -29.76
CA LEU A 46 -0.80 5.82 -28.49
C LEU A 46 -0.18 7.13 -28.05
N PHE A 47 -1.04 8.07 -27.67
CA PHE A 47 -0.67 9.38 -27.17
C PHE A 47 -1.29 9.63 -25.80
N ARG A 48 -0.55 10.33 -24.94
CA ARG A 48 -0.96 10.83 -23.64
C ARG A 48 -0.91 12.35 -23.62
N PHE A 49 -1.87 12.94 -22.92
CA PHE A 49 -1.94 14.38 -22.64
C PHE A 49 -1.99 14.55 -21.13
N GLU A 50 -1.17 15.42 -20.59
CA GLU A 50 -1.17 15.75 -19.15
C GLU A 50 -2.10 16.94 -18.92
N SER A 51 -2.75 17.01 -17.72
CA SER A 51 -3.74 18.02 -17.34
C SER A 51 -3.57 19.35 -18.03
N ASP A 52 -4.59 19.89 -18.63
CA ASP A 52 -4.62 21.23 -19.24
C ASP A 52 -3.59 21.49 -20.36
N ASP A 53 -2.67 20.56 -20.63
CA ASP A 53 -1.72 20.65 -21.75
C ASP A 53 -2.34 20.02 -23.00
N THR A 54 -2.31 20.77 -24.10
CA THR A 54 -2.72 20.31 -25.44
C THR A 54 -1.60 19.58 -26.17
N THR A 55 -0.41 19.49 -25.57
CA THR A 55 0.76 18.85 -26.16
C THR A 55 0.64 17.34 -26.05
N ALA A 56 0.58 16.67 -27.19
CA ALA A 56 0.55 15.21 -27.24
C ALA A 56 1.93 14.63 -26.94
N ILE A 57 2.00 13.76 -25.95
CA ILE A 57 3.19 12.93 -25.65
C ILE A 57 3.02 11.60 -26.37
N PHE A 58 3.89 11.29 -27.31
CA PHE A 58 3.91 9.98 -27.96
C PHE A 58 4.39 8.92 -26.97
N ILE A 59 3.59 7.87 -26.78
CA ILE A 59 3.88 6.77 -25.84
C ILE A 59 4.42 5.55 -26.57
N ALA A 60 3.70 5.05 -27.58
CA ALA A 60 4.08 3.81 -28.25
C ALA A 60 3.53 3.73 -29.67
N SER A 61 4.26 3.05 -30.55
CA SER A 61 3.78 2.55 -31.83
C SER A 61 3.57 1.03 -31.74
N LEU A 62 2.38 0.57 -32.06
CA LEU A 62 1.91 -0.77 -31.79
C LEU A 62 1.43 -1.46 -33.09
N SER A 63 1.62 -2.78 -33.14
CA SER A 63 1.11 -3.59 -34.25
C SER A 63 -0.42 -3.48 -34.35
N PRO A 64 -1.00 -3.62 -35.57
CA PRO A 64 -2.45 -3.66 -35.79
C PRO A 64 -3.23 -4.69 -34.97
N LEU A 65 -2.54 -5.70 -34.45
CA LEU A 65 -3.14 -6.77 -33.63
C LEU A 65 -3.19 -6.45 -32.13
N ILE A 66 -2.55 -5.37 -31.71
CA ILE A 66 -2.49 -4.94 -30.30
C ILE A 66 -3.56 -3.87 -30.07
N THR A 67 -4.43 -4.10 -29.11
CA THR A 67 -5.52 -3.19 -28.73
C THR A 67 -5.50 -2.80 -27.27
N ASN A 68 -4.38 -3.01 -26.59
CA ASN A 68 -4.14 -2.57 -25.22
C ASN A 68 -2.67 -2.20 -25.00
N TYR A 69 -2.41 -1.40 -23.98
CA TYR A 69 -1.08 -0.99 -23.57
C TYR A 69 -1.08 -0.62 -22.09
N ASP A 70 -0.03 -1.01 -21.37
CA ASP A 70 0.21 -0.61 -19.99
C ASP A 70 1.20 0.56 -19.97
N ASP A 71 0.69 1.77 -19.68
CA ASP A 71 1.50 2.97 -19.53
C ASP A 71 2.01 3.05 -18.09
N SER A 72 3.32 2.86 -17.91
CA SER A 72 4.01 2.80 -16.62
C SER A 72 4.71 4.12 -16.23
N THR A 73 4.41 5.22 -16.88
CA THR A 73 5.09 6.52 -16.66
C THR A 73 4.19 7.59 -16.04
N ASN A 74 3.09 7.19 -15.41
CA ASN A 74 2.16 8.11 -14.78
C ASN A 74 2.74 8.74 -13.51
N TYR A 75 2.55 10.05 -13.34
CA TYR A 75 2.90 10.76 -12.12
C TYR A 75 1.69 10.84 -11.18
N CYS A 76 1.97 10.89 -9.88
CA CYS A 76 0.93 11.01 -8.87
C CYS A 76 0.16 12.33 -8.97
N ASN A 77 -1.16 12.29 -8.74
CA ASN A 77 -2.05 13.47 -8.78
C ASN A 77 -2.15 14.20 -10.12
N VAL A 78 -1.72 13.58 -11.22
CA VAL A 78 -1.84 14.17 -12.55
C VAL A 78 -3.04 13.56 -13.26
N ALA A 79 -3.85 14.39 -13.86
CA ALA A 79 -4.89 13.95 -14.78
C ALA A 79 -4.27 13.68 -16.16
N TYR A 80 -4.56 12.50 -16.71
CA TYR A 80 -4.13 12.10 -18.04
C TYR A 80 -5.33 11.86 -18.94
N SER A 81 -5.18 12.20 -20.20
CA SER A 81 -6.08 11.79 -21.25
C SER A 81 -5.31 11.03 -22.32
N TYR A 82 -5.90 9.97 -22.83
CA TYR A 82 -5.31 9.13 -23.85
C TYR A 82 -6.11 9.20 -25.15
N LYS A 83 -5.39 9.13 -26.27
CA LYS A 83 -5.95 8.91 -27.60
C LYS A 83 -5.10 7.92 -28.36
N VAL A 84 -5.74 7.13 -29.20
CA VAL A 84 -5.07 6.25 -30.15
C VAL A 84 -5.33 6.71 -31.57
N MET A 85 -4.31 6.65 -32.41
CA MET A 85 -4.37 6.95 -33.83
C MET A 85 -4.08 5.68 -34.63
N ALA A 86 -4.93 5.35 -35.56
CA ALA A 86 -4.68 4.31 -36.55
C ALA A 86 -4.17 4.95 -37.86
N THR A 87 -3.06 4.44 -38.40
CA THR A 87 -2.51 4.86 -39.68
C THR A 87 -2.90 3.86 -40.77
N GLU A 88 -3.70 4.31 -41.74
CA GLU A 88 -4.18 3.50 -42.85
C GLU A 88 -3.13 3.36 -43.95
N VAL A 89 -3.25 2.24 -44.70
CA VAL A 89 -2.36 1.92 -45.85
C VAL A 89 -3.11 1.61 -47.16
N CYS A 90 -4.35 2.13 -47.28
CA CYS A 90 -5.21 1.85 -48.45
C CYS A 90 -5.23 3.03 -49.43
N GLY A 91 -4.13 3.37 -50.03
CA GLY A 91 -4.00 4.49 -50.99
C GLY A 91 -3.20 5.62 -50.37
N ASP A 92 -3.81 6.80 -50.21
CA ASP A 92 -3.17 7.90 -49.45
C ASP A 92 -3.08 7.51 -47.98
N VAL A 93 -1.95 7.82 -47.32
CA VAL A 93 -1.79 7.58 -45.89
C VAL A 93 -2.72 8.50 -45.11
N LEU A 94 -3.76 7.93 -44.52
CA LEU A 94 -4.73 8.66 -43.71
C LEU A 94 -4.63 8.21 -42.26
N ASN A 95 -4.98 9.11 -41.36
CA ASN A 95 -4.97 8.86 -39.93
C ASN A 95 -6.40 8.98 -39.37
N SER A 96 -6.79 7.99 -38.58
CA SER A 96 -8.05 7.97 -37.83
C SER A 96 -7.79 8.02 -36.34
N TRP A 97 -8.45 8.93 -35.62
CA TRP A 97 -8.29 9.11 -34.19
C TRP A 97 -9.48 8.51 -33.42
N SER A 98 -9.19 7.97 -32.24
CA SER A 98 -10.21 7.59 -31.27
C SER A 98 -10.86 8.82 -30.62
N ASP A 99 -11.92 8.60 -29.87
CA ASP A 99 -12.33 9.50 -28.78
C ASP A 99 -11.21 9.62 -27.72
N SER A 100 -11.47 10.26 -26.56
CA SER A 100 -10.50 10.36 -25.47
C SER A 100 -10.99 9.62 -24.24
N ALA A 101 -10.08 8.88 -23.60
CA ALA A 101 -10.27 8.33 -22.27
C ALA A 101 -9.43 9.10 -21.26
N SER A 102 -10.01 9.47 -20.12
CA SER A 102 -9.33 10.25 -19.09
C SER A 102 -9.28 9.48 -17.79
N ILE A 103 -8.14 9.58 -17.11
CA ILE A 103 -7.92 9.07 -15.76
C ILE A 103 -7.29 10.17 -14.91
N ILE A 104 -7.39 10.03 -13.61
CA ILE A 104 -6.57 10.77 -12.64
C ILE A 104 -5.66 9.76 -12.00
N ALA A 105 -4.35 9.91 -12.17
CA ALA A 105 -3.38 9.04 -11.52
C ALA A 105 -3.56 9.11 -10.00
N PRO A 106 -3.50 7.98 -9.29
CA PRO A 106 -3.72 7.95 -7.86
C PRO A 106 -2.80 8.93 -7.14
N GLY A 107 -3.37 9.70 -6.30
CA GLY A 107 -2.68 10.64 -5.46
C GLY A 107 -3.15 10.51 -4.02
N ILE A 108 -3.01 11.59 -3.25
CA ILE A 108 -3.28 11.69 -1.80
C ILE A 108 -4.74 11.39 -1.41
N TYR A 109 -5.59 10.87 -2.29
CA TYR A 109 -7.04 10.86 -2.10
C TYR A 109 -7.53 10.04 -0.90
N ASP A 110 -6.74 9.06 -0.44
CA ASP A 110 -7.01 8.45 0.87
C ASP A 110 -5.68 8.21 1.58
N LYS A 111 -5.52 8.89 2.70
CA LYS A 111 -4.40 8.65 3.60
C LYS A 111 -4.42 7.19 4.02
N GLN A 112 -3.59 6.39 3.38
CA GLN A 112 -3.46 4.99 3.71
C GLN A 112 -2.74 4.87 5.05
N ILE A 113 -3.51 4.62 6.10
CA ILE A 113 -2.99 4.54 7.47
C ILE A 113 -2.95 3.07 7.89
N SER A 114 -1.78 2.64 8.33
CA SER A 114 -1.59 1.34 8.97
C SER A 114 -1.28 1.57 10.45
N ASN A 115 -2.26 1.25 11.30
CA ASN A 115 -2.11 1.41 12.74
C ASN A 115 -1.54 0.14 13.36
N VAL A 116 -0.63 0.27 14.30
CA VAL A 116 -0.12 -0.88 15.06
C VAL A 116 -1.25 -1.48 15.90
N ILE A 117 -1.58 -2.75 15.63
CA ILE A 117 -2.57 -3.52 16.39
C ILE A 117 -1.92 -4.08 17.65
N ARG A 118 -0.68 -4.58 17.52
CA ARG A 118 0.04 -5.24 18.59
C ARG A 118 1.55 -5.09 18.42
N ALA A 119 2.23 -4.86 19.53
CA ALA A 119 3.67 -5.04 19.66
C ALA A 119 3.92 -5.91 20.90
N THR A 120 4.43 -7.11 20.72
CA THR A 120 4.57 -8.11 21.79
C THR A 120 5.95 -8.72 21.81
N VAL A 121 6.51 -8.92 23.00
CA VAL A 121 7.77 -9.63 23.18
C VAL A 121 7.57 -11.11 22.85
N VAL A 122 8.52 -11.69 22.12
CA VAL A 122 8.52 -13.08 21.70
C VAL A 122 9.81 -13.74 22.19
N ASN A 123 9.69 -14.82 22.94
CA ASN A 123 10.79 -15.63 23.46
C ASN A 123 11.86 -14.84 24.22
N ASP A 124 11.52 -13.69 24.80
CA ASP A 124 12.45 -12.78 25.48
C ASP A 124 13.63 -12.27 24.60
N GLU A 125 13.51 -12.37 23.27
CA GLU A 125 14.60 -12.05 22.33
C GLU A 125 14.21 -10.98 21.29
N SER A 126 12.92 -10.86 20.98
CA SER A 126 12.45 -9.99 19.89
C SER A 126 11.10 -9.37 20.21
N VAL A 127 10.68 -8.43 19.37
CA VAL A 127 9.33 -7.86 19.40
C VAL A 127 8.63 -8.14 18.07
N TRP A 128 7.51 -8.87 18.13
CA TRP A 128 6.60 -9.03 17.01
C TRP A 128 5.68 -7.82 16.92
N VAL A 129 5.68 -7.16 15.78
CA VAL A 129 4.83 -6.01 15.47
C VAL A 129 3.81 -6.40 14.41
N GLU A 130 2.54 -6.12 14.65
CA GLU A 130 1.43 -6.40 13.75
C GLU A 130 0.59 -5.14 13.55
N TRP A 131 0.07 -4.93 12.33
CA TRP A 131 -0.66 -3.72 11.96
C TRP A 131 -1.85 -3.98 11.05
N THR A 132 -2.73 -2.97 10.92
CA THR A 132 -3.85 -3.00 9.97
C THR A 132 -3.34 -2.82 8.54
N VAL A 133 -3.80 -3.67 7.63
CA VAL A 133 -3.60 -3.45 6.18
C VAL A 133 -4.69 -2.51 5.68
N PRO A 134 -4.35 -1.43 4.95
CA PRO A 134 -5.34 -0.56 4.36
C PRO A 134 -6.26 -1.31 3.39
N GLU A 135 -7.55 -0.94 3.37
CA GLU A 135 -8.54 -1.47 2.41
C GLU A 135 -8.39 -0.76 1.05
N ILE A 136 -7.31 -1.03 0.34
CA ILE A 136 -7.09 -0.51 -1.02
C ILE A 136 -6.82 -1.64 -2.00
N ALA A 137 -6.99 -1.33 -3.28
CA ALA A 137 -6.65 -2.28 -4.32
C ALA A 137 -5.16 -2.66 -4.25
N SER A 138 -4.87 -3.93 -4.48
CA SER A 138 -3.49 -4.43 -4.60
C SER A 138 -2.70 -3.62 -5.62
N GLY A 139 -1.43 -3.34 -5.32
CA GLY A 139 -0.54 -2.58 -6.19
C GLY A 139 -0.48 -1.07 -5.91
N PHE A 140 -1.16 -0.59 -4.86
CA PHE A 140 -1.08 0.82 -4.44
C PHE A 140 -0.16 1.06 -3.23
N VAL A 141 0.36 0.01 -2.63
CA VAL A 141 1.40 0.05 -1.60
C VAL A 141 2.65 -0.58 -2.18
N ASP A 142 3.78 0.11 -2.14
CA ASP A 142 5.07 -0.47 -2.52
C ASP A 142 5.59 -1.35 -1.37
N TYR A 143 5.61 -0.77 -0.17
CA TYR A 143 6.04 -1.48 1.05
C TYR A 143 5.56 -0.76 2.31
N TYR A 144 5.62 -1.47 3.43
CA TYR A 144 5.49 -0.90 4.77
C TYR A 144 6.88 -0.70 5.36
N GLN A 145 7.13 0.50 5.86
CA GLN A 145 8.33 0.82 6.63
C GLN A 145 8.01 0.75 8.12
N ILE A 146 8.77 -0.05 8.85
CA ILE A 146 8.62 -0.21 10.29
C ILE A 146 9.54 0.79 10.97
N LEU A 147 8.95 1.68 11.75
CA LEU A 147 9.62 2.73 12.48
C LEU A 147 9.60 2.39 13.97
N ARG A 148 10.75 2.50 14.65
CA ARG A 148 10.91 2.24 16.09
C ARG A 148 11.50 3.46 16.80
N SER A 149 11.06 3.66 18.04
CA SER A 149 11.61 4.63 18.99
C SER A 149 11.61 4.03 20.40
N ASP A 150 12.47 4.50 21.27
CA ASP A 150 12.49 4.21 22.71
C ASP A 150 11.79 5.31 23.55
N ASP A 151 11.58 6.49 22.98
CA ASP A 151 11.07 7.67 23.68
C ASP A 151 9.77 8.29 23.11
N THR A 152 9.26 7.82 21.98
CA THR A 152 8.11 8.35 21.23
C THR A 152 8.37 9.57 20.32
N THR A 153 9.59 10.08 20.26
CA THR A 153 9.95 11.27 19.48
C THR A 153 10.79 10.92 18.26
N ASP A 154 11.91 10.24 18.47
CA ASP A 154 12.89 9.96 17.43
C ASP A 154 12.69 8.55 16.86
N PHE A 155 11.88 8.46 15.82
CA PHE A 155 11.60 7.20 15.14
C PHE A 155 12.64 6.92 14.06
N VAL A 156 13.24 5.72 14.11
CA VAL A 156 14.18 5.22 13.10
C VAL A 156 13.60 4.00 12.37
N SER A 157 13.94 3.85 11.10
CA SER A 157 13.54 2.67 10.33
C SER A 157 14.32 1.44 10.80
N VAL A 158 13.62 0.39 11.17
CA VAL A 158 14.19 -0.91 11.60
C VAL A 158 13.88 -2.05 10.64
N GLY A 159 13.00 -1.82 9.67
CA GLY A 159 12.68 -2.82 8.66
C GLY A 159 11.74 -2.30 7.58
N MET A 160 11.63 -3.09 6.51
CA MET A 160 10.69 -2.88 5.41
C MET A 160 10.11 -4.23 5.00
N VAL A 161 8.82 -4.27 4.73
CA VAL A 161 8.13 -5.46 4.22
C VAL A 161 7.23 -5.10 3.05
N PRO A 162 7.07 -6.00 2.06
CA PRO A 162 6.27 -5.72 0.87
C PRO A 162 4.77 -5.62 1.19
N ASP A 163 4.00 -5.12 0.24
CA ASP A 163 2.54 -5.14 0.27
C ASP A 163 2.00 -6.55 0.54
N GLY A 164 0.89 -6.63 1.26
CA GLY A 164 0.26 -7.88 1.68
C GLY A 164 0.86 -8.53 2.94
N VAL A 165 1.95 -8.00 3.48
CA VAL A 165 2.54 -8.43 4.76
C VAL A 165 2.12 -7.46 5.86
N ASN A 166 1.60 -7.97 6.97
CA ASN A 166 1.11 -7.16 8.10
C ASN A 166 1.80 -7.48 9.43
N GLY A 167 2.98 -8.07 9.38
CA GLY A 167 3.76 -8.43 10.56
C GLY A 167 5.26 -8.35 10.32
N PHE A 168 6.01 -7.99 11.37
CA PHE A 168 7.46 -7.87 11.37
C PHE A 168 8.03 -8.30 12.72
N ASN A 169 9.11 -9.09 12.71
CA ASN A 169 9.83 -9.46 13.92
C ASN A 169 11.09 -8.61 14.07
N ASP A 170 11.10 -7.73 15.06
CA ASP A 170 12.27 -6.93 15.38
C ASP A 170 13.20 -7.70 16.33
N GLU A 171 14.30 -8.17 15.80
CA GLU A 171 15.34 -8.92 16.53
C GLU A 171 16.48 -8.02 17.02
N THR A 172 16.37 -6.69 16.80
CA THR A 172 17.41 -5.72 17.14
C THR A 172 17.11 -4.95 18.43
N VAL A 173 16.41 -5.59 19.36
CA VAL A 173 15.89 -5.00 20.60
C VAL A 173 16.54 -5.63 21.84
N ASP A 174 16.61 -4.86 22.92
CA ASP A 174 16.88 -5.36 24.28
C ASP A 174 15.59 -5.29 25.12
N VAL A 175 14.82 -6.37 25.09
CA VAL A 175 13.50 -6.44 25.74
C VAL A 175 13.56 -6.45 27.25
N PHE A 176 14.73 -6.64 27.87
CA PHE A 176 14.94 -6.61 29.31
C PHE A 176 15.23 -5.21 29.85
N SER A 177 15.77 -4.33 29.02
CA SER A 177 16.22 -3.02 29.42
C SER A 177 15.29 -1.92 28.98
N GLU A 178 14.65 -2.05 27.80
CA GLU A 178 13.93 -0.97 27.15
C GLU A 178 12.52 -1.36 26.72
N ARG A 179 11.64 -0.36 26.71
CA ARG A 179 10.34 -0.41 26.05
C ARG A 179 10.45 0.24 24.69
N TYR A 180 9.88 -0.38 23.67
CA TYR A 180 9.90 0.13 22.31
C TYR A 180 8.53 0.56 21.84
N PHE A 181 8.51 1.63 21.05
CA PHE A 181 7.34 2.15 20.37
C PHE A 181 7.50 1.95 18.86
N TYR A 182 6.44 1.54 18.22
CA TYR A 182 6.43 1.27 16.79
C TYR A 182 5.37 2.10 16.10
N ARG A 183 5.68 2.49 14.89
CA ARG A 183 4.75 3.07 13.92
C ARG A 183 4.97 2.43 12.57
N ILE A 184 3.92 2.40 11.76
CA ILE A 184 4.01 1.90 10.40
C ILE A 184 3.82 3.08 9.46
N GLN A 185 4.76 3.23 8.54
CA GLN A 185 4.66 4.14 7.42
C GLN A 185 4.31 3.35 6.18
N VAL A 186 3.16 3.67 5.58
CA VAL A 186 2.80 3.15 4.26
C VAL A 186 3.59 3.95 3.24
N VAL A 187 4.40 3.27 2.44
CA VAL A 187 5.19 3.88 1.37
C VAL A 187 4.62 3.45 0.03
N ASN A 188 4.37 4.41 -0.80
CA ASN A 188 3.99 4.23 -2.19
C ASN A 188 4.90 5.10 -3.08
N GLY A 189 4.83 4.90 -4.40
CA GLY A 189 5.61 5.68 -5.35
C GLY A 189 5.31 7.18 -5.36
N CYS A 190 4.37 7.64 -4.52
CA CYS A 190 4.00 9.04 -4.34
C CYS A 190 4.55 9.58 -3.01
N PRO A 191 5.77 10.10 -2.94
CA PRO A 191 6.45 10.44 -1.66
C PRO A 191 5.67 11.40 -0.76
N GLU A 192 4.85 12.28 -1.33
CA GLU A 192 4.03 13.25 -0.60
C GLU A 192 2.86 12.60 0.16
N THR A 193 2.60 11.31 -0.08
CA THR A 193 1.48 10.57 0.50
C THR A 193 1.92 9.62 1.62
N ASN A 194 3.20 9.53 1.92
CA ASN A 194 3.72 8.66 2.96
C ASN A 194 3.16 9.07 4.33
N VAL A 195 2.22 8.29 4.84
CA VAL A 195 1.53 8.56 6.10
C VAL A 195 1.98 7.57 7.16
N VAL A 196 2.23 8.09 8.35
CA VAL A 196 2.61 7.31 9.53
C VAL A 196 1.38 7.08 10.38
N GLY A 197 1.10 5.83 10.72
CA GLY A 197 -0.03 5.43 11.54
C GLY A 197 0.16 5.67 13.03
N ASP A 198 -0.86 5.33 13.81
CA ASP A 198 -0.82 5.40 15.26
C ASP A 198 0.22 4.42 15.82
N LEU A 199 0.81 4.84 16.96
CA LEU A 199 1.83 4.04 17.61
C LEU A 199 1.25 2.88 18.43
N GLY A 200 2.02 1.77 18.48
CA GLY A 200 1.89 0.72 19.48
C GLY A 200 3.17 0.58 20.30
N SER A 201 3.12 -0.03 21.46
CA SER A 201 4.32 -0.24 22.28
C SER A 201 4.45 -1.68 22.78
N SER A 202 5.69 -2.14 22.98
CA SER A 202 5.95 -3.31 23.82
C SER A 202 5.68 -2.98 25.30
N ILE A 203 5.63 -4.00 26.13
CA ILE A 203 5.61 -3.88 27.59
C ILE A 203 7.00 -4.29 28.11
N LEU A 204 7.60 -3.39 28.91
CA LEU A 204 8.79 -3.76 29.68
C LEU A 204 8.33 -4.21 31.07
N LEU A 205 8.62 -5.46 31.40
CA LEU A 205 8.35 -6.06 32.72
C LEU A 205 9.63 -6.13 33.54
N LYS A 206 9.54 -5.69 34.80
CA LYS A 206 10.61 -5.83 35.80
C LYS A 206 10.12 -6.63 36.99
N ALA A 207 10.89 -7.62 37.38
CA ALA A 207 10.64 -8.44 38.55
C ALA A 207 11.68 -8.17 39.62
N THR A 208 11.23 -7.96 40.86
CA THR A 208 12.12 -7.78 42.04
C THR A 208 11.73 -8.76 43.09
N LYS A 209 12.69 -9.60 43.53
CA LYS A 209 12.48 -10.55 44.60
C LYS A 209 12.37 -9.82 45.93
N LEU A 210 11.32 -10.09 46.71
CA LEU A 210 11.09 -9.54 48.05
C LEU A 210 11.48 -10.53 49.12
N THR A 211 10.99 -11.77 48.99
CA THR A 211 11.29 -12.89 49.90
C THR A 211 11.55 -14.17 49.11
N GLU A 212 11.71 -15.31 49.77
CA GLU A 212 11.86 -16.61 49.09
C GLU A 212 10.59 -17.02 48.31
N THR A 213 9.43 -16.49 48.72
CA THR A 213 8.11 -16.87 48.19
C THR A 213 7.33 -15.71 47.60
N GLU A 214 7.91 -14.51 47.55
CA GLU A 214 7.23 -13.29 47.06
C GLU A 214 8.13 -12.42 46.19
N GLY A 215 7.56 -11.82 45.19
CA GLY A 215 8.20 -10.81 44.37
C GLY A 215 7.23 -9.71 43.95
N THR A 216 7.81 -8.57 43.60
CA THR A 216 7.06 -7.49 42.95
C THR A 216 7.27 -7.55 41.44
N LEU A 217 6.20 -7.37 40.69
CA LEU A 217 6.21 -7.14 39.26
C LEU A 217 5.80 -5.69 38.99
N ASP A 218 6.61 -4.99 38.22
CA ASP A 218 6.38 -3.65 37.72
C ASP A 218 6.42 -3.68 36.21
N TRP A 219 5.49 -3.03 35.54
CA TRP A 219 5.50 -3.00 34.07
C TRP A 219 5.11 -1.66 33.50
N THR A 220 5.57 -1.40 32.28
CA THR A 220 5.16 -0.19 31.54
C THR A 220 3.77 -0.38 30.95
N PRO A 221 2.93 0.68 30.90
CA PRO A 221 1.61 0.57 30.31
C PRO A 221 1.72 0.31 28.80
N TYR A 222 0.92 -0.62 28.29
CA TYR A 222 0.77 -0.78 26.85
C TYR A 222 0.14 0.47 26.23
N LYS A 223 0.65 0.88 25.07
CA LYS A 223 0.08 1.98 24.27
C LYS A 223 -0.21 1.47 22.86
N GLY A 224 -1.31 1.95 22.27
CA GLY A 224 -1.73 1.63 20.92
C GLY A 224 -3.22 1.33 20.78
N TRP A 225 -3.88 0.94 21.85
CA TRP A 225 -5.33 0.71 21.83
C TRP A 225 -6.08 1.98 22.25
N SER A 226 -6.96 2.47 21.37
CA SER A 226 -7.73 3.71 21.61
C SER A 226 -8.65 3.61 22.83
N SER A 227 -9.17 2.42 23.15
CA SER A 227 -9.98 2.14 24.34
C SER A 227 -9.15 1.98 25.62
N GLY A 228 -7.80 1.94 25.50
CA GLY A 228 -6.91 1.62 26.61
C GLY A 228 -6.85 0.12 26.89
N VAL A 229 -6.28 -0.23 28.03
CA VAL A 229 -6.14 -1.63 28.51
C VAL A 229 -7.20 -1.89 29.58
N ASP A 230 -8.04 -2.89 29.37
CA ASP A 230 -9.07 -3.28 30.34
C ASP A 230 -8.45 -3.96 31.56
N TYR A 231 -7.55 -4.90 31.33
CA TYR A 231 -6.85 -5.62 32.41
C TYR A 231 -5.49 -6.13 31.93
N TYR A 232 -4.62 -6.42 32.89
CA TYR A 232 -3.40 -7.19 32.71
C TYR A 232 -3.55 -8.55 33.38
N GLU A 233 -3.15 -9.57 32.65
CA GLU A 233 -3.08 -10.93 33.13
C GLU A 233 -1.62 -11.26 33.48
N ILE A 234 -1.37 -11.66 34.73
CA ILE A 234 -0.06 -12.03 35.24
C ILE A 234 0.03 -13.55 35.20
N GLN A 235 1.02 -14.02 34.47
CA GLN A 235 1.27 -15.43 34.29
C GLN A 235 2.66 -15.78 34.83
N VAL A 236 2.78 -17.00 35.38
CA VAL A 236 4.03 -17.57 35.87
C VAL A 236 4.25 -18.90 35.18
N LEU A 237 5.49 -19.19 34.83
CA LEU A 237 5.87 -20.48 34.25
C LEU A 237 5.91 -21.55 35.37
N ASN A 238 5.08 -22.56 35.24
CA ASN A 238 5.04 -23.66 36.21
C ASN A 238 6.17 -24.70 35.97
N GLU A 239 6.28 -25.70 36.84
CA GLU A 239 7.29 -26.76 36.75
C GLU A 239 7.21 -27.61 35.47
N PHE A 240 6.10 -27.58 34.75
CA PHE A 240 5.90 -28.28 33.48
C PHE A 240 6.16 -27.36 32.24
N ASN A 241 6.77 -26.17 32.43
CA ASN A 241 6.98 -25.19 31.40
C ASN A 241 5.67 -24.69 30.72
N GLN A 242 4.60 -24.58 31.50
CA GLN A 242 3.32 -24.02 31.04
C GLN A 242 3.04 -22.72 31.77
N TRP A 243 2.55 -21.74 31.04
CA TRP A 243 2.13 -20.47 31.61
C TRP A 243 0.81 -20.64 32.36
N GLU A 244 0.80 -20.24 33.61
CA GLU A 244 -0.37 -20.27 34.49
C GLU A 244 -0.72 -18.85 34.93
N THR A 245 -2.01 -18.46 34.77
CA THR A 245 -2.51 -17.19 35.27
C THR A 245 -2.60 -17.21 36.77
N VAL A 246 -1.78 -16.40 37.44
CA VAL A 246 -1.78 -16.30 38.90
C VAL A 246 -2.55 -15.08 39.39
N LYS A 247 -2.75 -14.07 38.52
CA LYS A 247 -3.47 -12.87 38.89
C LYS A 247 -3.99 -12.10 37.67
N ILE A 248 -5.14 -11.44 37.83
CA ILE A 248 -5.68 -10.47 36.88
C ILE A 248 -5.83 -9.14 37.64
N VAL A 249 -5.36 -8.05 37.03
CA VAL A 249 -5.45 -6.70 37.60
C VAL A 249 -6.05 -5.75 36.60
N ASN A 250 -6.73 -4.69 37.07
CA ASN A 250 -7.28 -3.65 36.21
C ASN A 250 -6.20 -2.97 35.36
N GLY A 251 -6.53 -2.54 34.15
CA GLY A 251 -5.60 -1.91 33.21
C GLY A 251 -4.91 -0.63 33.69
N SER A 252 -5.38 -0.02 34.78
CA SER A 252 -4.71 1.11 35.43
C SER A 252 -3.62 0.69 36.43
N ILE A 253 -3.53 -0.58 36.78
CA ILE A 253 -2.54 -1.12 37.73
C ILE A 253 -1.28 -1.53 36.95
N LEU A 254 -0.14 -1.00 37.35
CA LEU A 254 1.16 -1.23 36.70
C LEU A 254 2.18 -1.89 37.63
N GLN A 255 1.74 -2.31 38.81
CA GLN A 255 2.57 -3.02 39.78
C GLN A 255 1.71 -4.00 40.57
N THR A 256 2.28 -5.15 40.93
CA THR A 256 1.62 -6.10 41.84
C THR A 256 2.63 -6.99 42.58
N ILE A 257 2.20 -7.56 43.70
CA ILE A 257 2.94 -8.62 44.38
C ILE A 257 2.41 -9.94 43.88
N VAL A 258 3.32 -10.86 43.60
CA VAL A 258 3.07 -12.27 43.27
C VAL A 258 3.73 -13.19 44.27
N HIS A 259 3.11 -14.35 44.46
CA HIS A 259 3.64 -15.44 45.31
C HIS A 259 4.09 -16.58 44.38
N PHE A 260 5.24 -17.18 44.72
CA PHE A 260 5.86 -18.29 43.95
C PHE A 260 5.68 -19.61 44.68
#